data_1efc943dc6efae5c81530c3da7817d26
#
_entry.id   1efc943dc6efae5c81530c3da7817d26
#
_cell.length_a   1.000
_cell.length_b   1.000
_cell.length_c   1.000
_cell.angle_alpha   90.00
_cell.angle_beta   90.00
_cell.angle_gamma   90.00
#
_symmetry.space_group_name_H-M   'P 1'
#
loop_
_entity.id
_entity.type
_entity.pdbx_description
1 polymer ?
#
loop_
_entity_poly.entity_id
_entity_poly.type
_entity_poly.pdbx_seq_one_letter_code
_entity_poly.pdbx_strand_id
1 'polypeptide(L)'
;MQITKIETSIAESIMPGLLLVRIHTSEGIVGCGETYYAPHAVAALIHDWMSHYLMGKNPLEIEAHWRFLYERSTNFGSRGAELRAISAIDLALWDIFGQVTSQPVWQLLGGCVQKSIRTYNSCGGPSYGGTNDSKSVHTWPGHGAVGNQGPLNDYWSAVNEPVELAQSLLSEGYQALKVWTLDFAAHKVNGPLHITQEDVTRALEPFRQIREALGSNIELIIDGHGFFQLAPALRIAKRLREYDILWAEDLLRVDCVDTLSDFREKAQIPVAVSEMFNGPDDYRLTLEKRAADFVMIDPTWVGGISQTRNITRLAQFYNVPVVMHDCTGPLTLLTGVHVAASSNNVAWQESLRAHLRILYPQLIDHQIEVVDGRIQIPQSPGLGVAWLPELFEPGKNQYRATQLP
;
A
#
# COMPACT_ATOMS: atom_id res chain seq x y z
N MET A 1 -22.76 -18.03 14.51
CA MET A 1 -22.60 -16.77 13.74
C MET A 1 -22.53 -17.10 12.26
N GLN A 2 -23.22 -16.33 11.42
CA GLN A 2 -23.24 -16.52 9.95
C GLN A 2 -23.17 -15.17 9.26
N ILE A 3 -22.59 -15.12 8.07
CA ILE A 3 -22.58 -13.94 7.19
C ILE A 3 -24.01 -13.75 6.65
N THR A 4 -24.60 -12.57 6.89
CA THR A 4 -25.98 -12.27 6.50
C THR A 4 -26.10 -11.22 5.40
N LYS A 5 -25.09 -10.34 5.25
CA LYS A 5 -25.08 -9.28 4.25
C LYS A 5 -23.65 -8.88 3.91
N ILE A 6 -23.39 -8.59 2.65
CA ILE A 6 -22.15 -7.95 2.18
C ILE A 6 -22.54 -6.66 1.48
N GLU A 7 -21.88 -5.58 1.85
CA GLU A 7 -22.04 -4.25 1.24
C GLU A 7 -20.72 -3.79 0.65
N THR A 8 -20.81 -3.09 -0.47
CA THR A 8 -19.69 -2.34 -1.03
C THR A 8 -20.08 -0.92 -1.33
N SER A 9 -19.11 -0.02 -1.24
CA SER A 9 -19.28 1.38 -1.58
C SER A 9 -17.98 1.91 -2.21
N ILE A 10 -18.08 2.85 -3.15
CA ILE A 10 -16.93 3.53 -3.74
C ILE A 10 -17.02 4.99 -3.33
N ALA A 11 -16.06 5.48 -2.57
CA ALA A 11 -16.04 6.86 -2.08
C ALA A 11 -15.65 7.86 -3.20
N GLU A 12 -16.46 7.94 -4.26
CA GLU A 12 -16.17 8.67 -5.51
C GLU A 12 -15.78 10.14 -5.31
N SER A 13 -16.34 10.78 -4.26
CA SER A 13 -16.05 12.17 -3.95
C SER A 13 -14.78 12.39 -3.12
N ILE A 14 -14.19 11.32 -2.58
CA ILE A 14 -13.01 11.38 -1.68
C ILE A 14 -11.83 10.66 -2.32
N MET A 15 -11.99 9.35 -2.56
CA MET A 15 -10.97 8.46 -3.14
C MET A 15 -11.63 7.50 -4.15
N PRO A 16 -11.84 7.91 -5.39
CA PRO A 16 -12.66 7.17 -6.37
C PRO A 16 -12.06 5.82 -6.81
N GLY A 17 -10.78 5.58 -6.54
CA GLY A 17 -10.14 4.27 -6.73
C GLY A 17 -10.36 3.28 -5.59
N LEU A 18 -10.90 3.73 -4.45
CA LEU A 18 -11.04 2.95 -3.23
C LEU A 18 -12.41 2.27 -3.16
N LEU A 19 -12.40 0.94 -3.01
CA LEU A 19 -13.58 0.14 -2.68
C LEU A 19 -13.63 -0.14 -1.19
N LEU A 20 -14.72 0.24 -0.57
CA LEU A 20 -15.04 -0.02 0.83
C LEU A 20 -15.93 -1.26 0.92
N VAL A 21 -15.70 -2.11 1.90
CA VAL A 21 -16.47 -3.35 2.12
C VAL A 21 -16.96 -3.42 3.56
N ARG A 22 -18.21 -3.87 3.75
CA ARG A 22 -18.76 -4.30 5.04
C ARG A 22 -19.28 -5.72 4.93
N ILE A 23 -18.98 -6.56 5.92
CA ILE A 23 -19.53 -7.91 6.07
C ILE A 23 -20.30 -7.97 7.39
N HIS A 24 -21.60 -8.18 7.30
CA HIS A 24 -22.50 -8.27 8.45
C HIS A 24 -22.73 -9.71 8.87
N THR A 25 -22.87 -9.91 10.17
CA THR A 25 -23.14 -11.22 10.76
C THR A 25 -24.51 -11.30 11.42
N SER A 26 -25.00 -12.53 11.65
CA SER A 26 -26.25 -12.80 12.37
C SER A 26 -26.24 -12.34 13.85
N GLU A 27 -25.08 -12.00 14.39
CA GLU A 27 -24.90 -11.52 15.77
C GLU A 27 -24.70 -9.98 15.83
N GLY A 28 -24.91 -9.27 14.71
CA GLY A 28 -24.84 -7.82 14.66
C GLY A 28 -23.40 -7.26 14.56
N ILE A 29 -22.40 -8.12 14.47
CA ILE A 29 -21.01 -7.71 14.25
C ILE A 29 -20.82 -7.38 12.78
N VAL A 30 -20.09 -6.29 12.50
CA VAL A 30 -19.79 -5.81 11.15
C VAL A 30 -18.30 -5.68 10.98
N GLY A 31 -17.72 -6.44 10.06
CA GLY A 31 -16.31 -6.31 9.69
C GLY A 31 -16.10 -5.38 8.51
N CYS A 32 -15.00 -4.64 8.55
CA CYS A 32 -14.59 -3.68 7.56
C CYS A 32 -13.43 -4.19 6.72
N GLY A 33 -13.49 -3.96 5.41
CA GLY A 33 -12.40 -4.27 4.47
C GLY A 33 -12.33 -3.21 3.39
N GLU A 34 -11.21 -3.21 2.67
CA GLU A 34 -11.01 -2.32 1.53
C GLU A 34 -10.05 -2.91 0.50
N THR A 35 -10.05 -2.32 -0.68
CA THR A 35 -8.96 -2.44 -1.66
C THR A 35 -8.96 -1.26 -2.62
N TYR A 36 -7.86 -1.04 -3.31
CA TYR A 36 -7.69 0.08 -4.25
C TYR A 36 -7.48 -0.45 -5.68
N TYR A 37 -7.81 0.38 -6.67
CA TYR A 37 -7.85 0.13 -8.11
C TYR A 37 -8.95 -0.81 -8.58
N ALA A 38 -9.50 -0.48 -9.77
CA ALA A 38 -10.59 -1.20 -10.44
C ALA A 38 -11.81 -1.48 -9.53
N PRO A 39 -12.30 -0.51 -8.71
CA PRO A 39 -13.29 -0.75 -7.66
C PRO A 39 -14.59 -1.34 -8.21
N HIS A 40 -15.03 -0.94 -9.41
CA HIS A 40 -16.22 -1.50 -10.07
C HIS A 40 -16.09 -2.98 -10.42
N ALA A 41 -14.91 -3.39 -10.95
CA ALA A 41 -14.66 -4.80 -11.28
C ALA A 41 -14.59 -5.64 -10.01
N VAL A 42 -13.93 -5.13 -8.97
CA VAL A 42 -13.84 -5.81 -7.67
C VAL A 42 -15.21 -5.93 -7.01
N ALA A 43 -16.04 -4.87 -7.02
CA ALA A 43 -17.41 -4.93 -6.50
C ALA A 43 -18.27 -5.95 -7.25
N ALA A 44 -18.13 -6.06 -8.58
CA ALA A 44 -18.79 -7.09 -9.37
C ALA A 44 -18.38 -8.50 -8.95
N LEU A 45 -17.07 -8.76 -8.80
CA LEU A 45 -16.57 -10.05 -8.32
C LEU A 45 -17.14 -10.42 -6.94
N ILE A 46 -17.18 -9.46 -6.03
CA ILE A 46 -17.75 -9.68 -4.69
C ILE A 46 -19.22 -10.03 -4.77
N HIS A 47 -20.05 -9.23 -5.47
CA HIS A 47 -21.50 -9.37 -5.45
C HIS A 47 -22.04 -10.47 -6.38
N ASP A 48 -21.46 -10.60 -7.57
CA ASP A 48 -22.00 -11.49 -8.60
C ASP A 48 -21.44 -12.92 -8.50
N TRP A 49 -20.38 -13.11 -7.67
CA TRP A 49 -19.76 -14.42 -7.50
C TRP A 49 -19.42 -14.78 -6.05
N MET A 50 -18.54 -14.02 -5.36
CA MET A 50 -17.99 -14.44 -4.05
C MET A 50 -19.07 -14.46 -2.95
N SER A 51 -20.02 -13.52 -2.99
CA SER A 51 -21.11 -13.47 -2.04
C SER A 51 -21.99 -14.72 -2.06
N HIS A 52 -22.22 -15.34 -3.23
CA HIS A 52 -23.01 -16.57 -3.34
C HIS A 52 -22.41 -17.73 -2.54
N TYR A 53 -21.09 -17.76 -2.42
CA TYR A 53 -20.41 -18.75 -1.58
C TYR A 53 -20.44 -18.35 -0.11
N LEU A 54 -20.20 -17.08 0.20
CA LEU A 54 -20.00 -16.59 1.58
C LEU A 54 -21.27 -16.50 2.42
N MET A 55 -22.42 -16.23 1.77
CA MET A 55 -23.70 -16.09 2.46
C MET A 55 -24.03 -17.35 3.28
N GLY A 56 -24.43 -17.15 4.55
CA GLY A 56 -24.75 -18.21 5.49
C GLY A 56 -23.54 -18.96 6.06
N LYS A 57 -22.31 -18.66 5.64
CA LYS A 57 -21.09 -19.28 6.16
C LYS A 57 -20.65 -18.67 7.48
N ASN A 58 -19.86 -19.41 8.22
CA ASN A 58 -19.22 -18.92 9.44
C ASN A 58 -18.05 -17.99 9.09
N PRO A 59 -18.08 -16.69 9.42
CA PRO A 59 -17.02 -15.75 9.06
C PRO A 59 -15.67 -16.05 9.72
N LEU A 60 -15.63 -16.90 10.75
CA LEU A 60 -14.39 -17.26 11.45
C LEU A 60 -13.57 -18.35 10.74
N GLU A 61 -14.10 -18.96 9.68
CA GLU A 61 -13.39 -19.94 8.86
C GLU A 61 -12.53 -19.26 7.77
N ILE A 62 -11.73 -18.27 8.17
CA ILE A 62 -11.01 -17.32 7.29
C ILE A 62 -10.16 -18.06 6.25
N GLU A 63 -9.29 -18.98 6.68
CA GLU A 63 -8.39 -19.72 5.78
C GLU A 63 -9.16 -20.60 4.79
N ALA A 64 -10.29 -21.20 5.22
CA ALA A 64 -11.14 -22.01 4.34
C ALA A 64 -11.80 -21.13 3.25
N HIS A 65 -12.26 -19.93 3.63
CA HIS A 65 -12.83 -18.96 2.68
C HIS A 65 -11.77 -18.45 1.71
N TRP A 66 -10.61 -18.05 2.23
CA TRP A 66 -9.49 -17.59 1.41
C TRP A 66 -9.13 -18.64 0.36
N ARG A 67 -8.89 -19.86 0.80
CA ARG A 67 -8.54 -20.99 -0.06
C ARG A 67 -9.60 -21.25 -1.14
N PHE A 68 -10.87 -21.34 -0.75
CA PHE A 68 -11.96 -21.58 -1.69
C PHE A 68 -12.03 -20.51 -2.77
N LEU A 69 -12.02 -19.24 -2.37
CA LEU A 69 -12.10 -18.11 -3.31
C LEU A 69 -10.90 -18.06 -4.25
N TYR A 70 -9.70 -18.28 -3.73
CA TYR A 70 -8.48 -18.31 -4.52
C TYR A 70 -8.46 -19.47 -5.52
N GLU A 71 -8.69 -20.71 -5.07
CA GLU A 71 -8.68 -21.89 -5.94
C GLU A 71 -9.73 -21.79 -7.05
N ARG A 72 -10.90 -21.22 -6.77
CA ARG A 72 -11.96 -21.07 -7.77
C ARG A 72 -11.71 -19.94 -8.76
N SER A 73 -10.92 -18.94 -8.40
CA SER A 73 -10.54 -17.86 -9.33
C SER A 73 -9.41 -18.27 -10.29
N THR A 74 -8.73 -19.38 -10.08
CA THR A 74 -7.62 -19.84 -10.96
C THR A 74 -8.04 -20.06 -12.41
N ASN A 75 -9.32 -20.35 -12.67
CA ASN A 75 -9.83 -20.57 -14.01
C ASN A 75 -9.89 -19.29 -14.87
N PHE A 76 -9.86 -18.10 -14.24
CA PHE A 76 -9.98 -16.82 -14.96
C PHE A 76 -9.02 -15.74 -14.44
N GLY A 77 -8.10 -16.08 -13.54
CA GLY A 77 -7.11 -15.13 -13.05
C GLY A 77 -6.38 -15.58 -11.82
N SER A 78 -6.99 -15.41 -10.64
CA SER A 78 -6.41 -15.52 -9.30
C SER A 78 -5.35 -14.48 -8.95
N ARG A 79 -5.14 -13.51 -9.81
CA ARG A 79 -4.27 -12.34 -9.65
C ARG A 79 -5.06 -11.09 -10.04
N GLY A 80 -4.62 -9.92 -9.68
CA GLY A 80 -5.32 -8.68 -10.03
C GLY A 80 -6.62 -8.48 -9.27
N ALA A 81 -7.73 -8.22 -9.98
CA ALA A 81 -9.01 -7.85 -9.38
C ALA A 81 -9.59 -8.93 -8.45
N GLU A 82 -9.39 -10.20 -8.78
CA GLU A 82 -9.82 -11.34 -7.96
C GLU A 82 -9.12 -11.35 -6.62
N LEU A 83 -7.79 -11.17 -6.63
CA LEU A 83 -7.00 -11.17 -5.41
C LEU A 83 -7.29 -9.93 -4.55
N ARG A 84 -7.57 -8.79 -5.19
CA ARG A 84 -8.03 -7.59 -4.50
C ARG A 84 -9.38 -7.78 -3.81
N ALA A 85 -10.32 -8.46 -4.46
CA ALA A 85 -11.61 -8.82 -3.86
C ALA A 85 -11.43 -9.77 -2.65
N ILE A 86 -10.57 -10.78 -2.79
CA ILE A 86 -10.21 -11.70 -1.71
C ILE A 86 -9.57 -10.93 -0.56
N SER A 87 -8.66 -9.99 -0.84
CA SER A 87 -8.01 -9.16 0.18
C SER A 87 -9.02 -8.37 1.00
N ALA A 88 -9.95 -7.67 0.34
CA ALA A 88 -10.96 -6.88 1.02
C ALA A 88 -11.89 -7.73 1.91
N ILE A 89 -12.25 -8.94 1.44
CA ILE A 89 -13.03 -9.91 2.23
C ILE A 89 -12.20 -10.41 3.42
N ASP A 90 -10.95 -10.77 3.20
CA ASP A 90 -10.05 -11.29 4.25
C ASP A 90 -9.87 -10.25 5.39
N LEU A 91 -9.66 -8.98 5.06
CA LEU A 91 -9.60 -7.91 6.05
C LEU A 91 -10.86 -7.86 6.91
N ALA A 92 -12.03 -7.88 6.26
CA ALA A 92 -13.32 -7.82 6.97
C ALA A 92 -13.54 -9.06 7.86
N LEU A 93 -13.10 -10.23 7.45
CA LEU A 93 -13.22 -11.45 8.27
C LEU A 93 -12.27 -11.42 9.47
N TRP A 94 -11.05 -10.94 9.31
CA TRP A 94 -10.12 -10.73 10.42
C TRP A 94 -10.61 -9.67 11.40
N ASP A 95 -11.24 -8.60 10.89
CA ASP A 95 -11.87 -7.57 11.71
C ASP A 95 -13.02 -8.17 12.56
N ILE A 96 -13.90 -8.98 11.95
CA ILE A 96 -14.94 -9.74 12.68
C ILE A 96 -14.29 -10.62 13.75
N PHE A 97 -13.23 -11.35 13.43
CA PHE A 97 -12.57 -12.23 14.39
C PHE A 97 -12.04 -11.45 15.60
N GLY A 98 -11.43 -10.29 15.38
CA GLY A 98 -10.97 -9.43 16.45
C GLY A 98 -12.12 -8.90 17.32
N GLN A 99 -13.22 -8.48 16.71
CA GLN A 99 -14.41 -8.01 17.42
C GLN A 99 -15.05 -9.11 18.26
N VAL A 100 -15.22 -10.32 17.70
CA VAL A 100 -15.78 -11.50 18.43
C VAL A 100 -14.94 -11.86 19.64
N THR A 101 -13.63 -11.81 19.51
CA THR A 101 -12.71 -12.17 20.60
C THR A 101 -12.37 -11.01 21.51
N SER A 102 -12.90 -9.81 21.24
CA SER A 102 -12.56 -8.56 21.93
C SER A 102 -11.05 -8.29 21.95
N GLN A 103 -10.35 -8.61 20.86
CA GLN A 103 -8.90 -8.44 20.70
C GLN A 103 -8.57 -7.64 19.43
N PRO A 104 -7.56 -6.78 19.44
CA PRO A 104 -7.02 -6.21 18.21
C PRO A 104 -6.37 -7.30 17.35
N VAL A 105 -6.37 -7.10 16.03
CA VAL A 105 -5.85 -8.11 15.09
C VAL A 105 -4.39 -8.47 15.37
N TRP A 106 -3.52 -7.51 15.75
CA TRP A 106 -2.13 -7.82 16.08
C TRP A 106 -2.00 -8.82 17.24
N GLN A 107 -2.94 -8.82 18.20
CA GLN A 107 -2.94 -9.81 19.29
C GLN A 107 -3.23 -11.22 18.77
N LEU A 108 -4.16 -11.35 17.82
CA LEU A 108 -4.52 -12.63 17.19
C LEU A 108 -3.40 -13.17 16.29
N LEU A 109 -2.57 -12.28 15.74
CA LEU A 109 -1.43 -12.64 14.90
C LEU A 109 -0.21 -13.15 15.69
N GLY A 110 -0.23 -13.07 17.01
CA GLY A 110 0.83 -13.59 17.88
C GLY A 110 1.29 -12.65 18.98
N GLY A 111 0.67 -11.49 19.11
CA GLY A 111 0.98 -10.51 20.15
C GLY A 111 1.96 -9.44 19.72
N CYS A 112 2.18 -8.46 20.59
CA CYS A 112 2.94 -7.26 20.29
C CYS A 112 4.45 -7.48 20.41
N VAL A 113 5.16 -7.32 19.31
CA VAL A 113 6.62 -7.25 19.24
C VAL A 113 7.09 -5.79 19.22
N GLN A 114 6.35 -4.92 18.51
CA GLN A 114 6.64 -3.49 18.38
C GLN A 114 5.45 -2.67 18.88
N LYS A 115 5.67 -1.79 19.84
CA LYS A 115 4.61 -0.95 20.44
C LYS A 115 4.21 0.26 19.59
N SER A 116 5.03 0.64 18.64
CA SER A 116 4.77 1.67 17.64
C SER A 116 5.60 1.37 16.40
N ILE A 117 5.10 1.70 15.22
CA ILE A 117 5.72 1.31 13.95
C ILE A 117 6.40 2.53 13.32
N ARG A 118 7.70 2.38 13.01
CA ARG A 118 8.44 3.42 12.29
C ARG A 118 7.79 3.66 10.93
N THR A 119 7.55 4.94 10.61
CA THR A 119 6.98 5.31 9.32
C THR A 119 7.84 6.30 8.57
N TYR A 120 7.78 6.26 7.25
CA TYR A 120 8.30 7.31 6.37
C TYR A 120 7.14 8.01 5.66
N ASN A 121 7.39 9.24 5.22
CA ASN A 121 6.42 9.96 4.41
C ASN A 121 6.66 9.70 2.93
N SER A 122 5.69 9.12 2.24
CA SER A 122 5.63 9.12 0.79
C SER A 122 5.09 10.47 0.34
N CYS A 123 5.83 11.17 -0.53
CA CYS A 123 5.58 12.57 -0.83
C CYS A 123 4.51 12.74 -1.92
N GLY A 124 3.28 12.31 -1.60
CA GLY A 124 2.07 12.59 -2.37
C GLY A 124 1.40 13.89 -1.94
N GLY A 125 0.39 14.33 -2.68
CA GLY A 125 -0.45 15.47 -2.33
C GLY A 125 -1.90 15.07 -2.05
N PRO A 126 -2.76 16.02 -1.64
CA PRO A 126 -4.19 15.74 -1.39
C PRO A 126 -4.97 15.26 -2.61
N SER A 127 -4.50 15.55 -3.81
CA SER A 127 -5.08 15.07 -5.06
C SER A 127 -4.61 13.68 -5.46
N TYR A 128 -3.57 13.16 -4.83
CA TYR A 128 -3.09 11.82 -5.09
C TYR A 128 -4.11 10.80 -4.59
N GLY A 129 -4.63 9.99 -5.47
CA GLY A 129 -5.76 9.10 -5.17
C GLY A 129 -7.13 9.80 -5.05
N GLY A 130 -7.17 11.12 -5.14
CA GLY A 130 -8.38 11.94 -5.00
C GLY A 130 -9.21 12.07 -6.29
N THR A 131 -10.26 12.89 -6.21
CA THR A 131 -11.41 12.93 -7.13
C THR A 131 -11.14 13.19 -8.61
N ASN A 132 -10.03 13.81 -8.96
CA ASN A 132 -9.79 14.20 -10.35
C ASN A 132 -9.08 13.11 -11.15
N ASP A 133 -8.65 12.02 -10.51
CA ASP A 133 -7.64 11.14 -11.08
C ASP A 133 -8.15 9.77 -11.50
N SER A 134 -9.31 9.33 -11.02
CA SER A 134 -9.78 7.95 -11.20
C SER A 134 -10.29 7.59 -12.59
N LYS A 135 -10.58 8.58 -13.42
CA LYS A 135 -11.16 8.34 -14.76
C LYS A 135 -10.14 8.38 -15.89
N SER A 136 -8.90 8.70 -15.59
CA SER A 136 -7.86 8.86 -16.59
C SER A 136 -6.60 8.11 -16.16
N VAL A 137 -6.17 7.17 -16.98
CA VAL A 137 -4.81 6.59 -16.90
C VAL A 137 -3.71 7.66 -17.02
N HIS A 138 -4.09 8.91 -17.31
CA HIS A 138 -3.19 10.05 -17.46
C HIS A 138 -2.93 10.82 -16.17
N THR A 139 -3.55 10.43 -15.07
CA THR A 139 -3.46 11.13 -13.78
C THR A 139 -2.56 10.45 -12.78
N TRP A 140 -1.92 9.37 -13.21
CA TRP A 140 -0.84 8.78 -12.44
C TRP A 140 0.19 9.88 -12.06
N PRO A 141 0.66 9.93 -10.82
CA PRO A 141 1.74 10.82 -10.43
C PRO A 141 2.90 10.63 -11.41
N GLY A 142 3.41 11.69 -11.97
CA GLY A 142 4.47 11.60 -12.95
C GLY A 142 4.13 12.00 -14.37
N HIS A 143 2.87 12.18 -14.73
CA HIS A 143 2.52 12.83 -16.00
C HIS A 143 2.89 14.33 -16.04
N GLY A 144 3.81 14.75 -15.17
CA GLY A 144 4.33 16.12 -15.12
C GLY A 144 3.45 17.10 -14.34
N ALA A 145 2.32 16.65 -13.81
CA ALA A 145 1.45 17.48 -13.01
C ALA A 145 1.82 17.35 -11.52
N VAL A 146 2.85 18.05 -11.09
CA VAL A 146 3.18 18.20 -9.65
C VAL A 146 2.06 18.92 -8.89
N GLY A 147 1.03 19.35 -9.59
CA GLY A 147 -0.04 20.19 -9.06
C GLY A 147 0.44 21.62 -8.77
N ASN A 148 -0.35 22.35 -8.00
CA ASN A 148 -0.02 23.67 -7.53
C ASN A 148 0.54 23.64 -6.11
N GLN A 149 1.30 24.66 -5.73
CA GLN A 149 1.66 24.85 -4.33
C GLN A 149 0.41 24.87 -3.45
N GLY A 150 0.44 24.14 -2.35
CA GLY A 150 -0.68 24.05 -1.43
C GLY A 150 -0.35 23.26 -0.17
N PRO A 151 -1.21 23.36 0.85
CA PRO A 151 -1.01 22.63 2.10
C PRO A 151 -0.91 21.14 1.84
N LEU A 152 0.11 20.51 2.40
CA LEU A 152 0.35 19.06 2.30
C LEU A 152 0.48 18.53 0.86
N ASN A 153 0.75 19.39 -0.13
CA ASN A 153 1.15 18.92 -1.46
C ASN A 153 2.66 18.62 -1.46
N ASP A 154 3.02 17.51 -0.81
CA ASP A 154 4.40 17.10 -0.64
C ASP A 154 5.07 16.75 -1.96
N TYR A 155 4.30 16.34 -2.98
CA TYR A 155 4.86 16.09 -4.30
C TYR A 155 5.35 17.38 -4.98
N TRP A 156 4.55 18.46 -4.88
CA TRP A 156 4.97 19.78 -5.36
C TRP A 156 6.22 20.26 -4.60
N SER A 157 6.20 20.13 -3.27
CA SER A 157 7.31 20.57 -2.42
C SER A 157 8.57 19.74 -2.67
N ALA A 158 8.45 18.42 -2.90
CA ALA A 158 9.60 17.56 -3.22
C ALA A 158 10.36 18.00 -4.47
N VAL A 159 9.67 18.60 -5.44
CA VAL A 159 10.28 19.08 -6.70
C VAL A 159 10.76 20.51 -6.59
N ASN A 160 10.04 21.39 -5.87
CA ASN A 160 10.26 22.83 -5.89
C ASN A 160 10.92 23.39 -4.62
N GLU A 161 10.68 22.78 -3.47
CA GLU A 161 11.15 23.20 -2.14
C GLU A 161 11.57 21.97 -1.31
N PRO A 162 12.50 21.11 -1.81
CA PRO A 162 12.80 19.83 -1.18
C PRO A 162 13.46 19.95 0.19
N VAL A 163 14.20 21.01 0.44
CA VAL A 163 14.86 21.25 1.74
C VAL A 163 13.84 21.63 2.80
N GLU A 164 12.93 22.53 2.46
CA GLU A 164 11.83 22.96 3.34
C GLU A 164 10.89 21.79 3.65
N LEU A 165 10.60 20.96 2.66
CA LEU A 165 9.84 19.72 2.86
C LEU A 165 10.53 18.79 3.85
N ALA A 166 11.82 18.51 3.64
CA ALA A 166 12.58 17.63 4.52
C ALA A 166 12.66 18.18 5.96
N GLN A 167 12.85 19.50 6.13
CA GLN A 167 12.84 20.17 7.43
C GLN A 167 11.46 20.07 8.11
N SER A 168 10.38 20.27 7.34
CA SER A 168 9.00 20.11 7.84
C SER A 168 8.77 18.68 8.34
N LEU A 169 9.18 17.67 7.59
CA LEU A 169 9.04 16.26 7.98
C LEU A 169 9.87 15.94 9.22
N LEU A 170 11.11 16.41 9.29
CA LEU A 170 11.96 16.26 10.49
C LEU A 170 11.34 16.91 11.73
N SER A 171 10.70 18.07 11.59
CA SER A 171 10.02 18.75 12.70
C SER A 171 8.81 17.97 13.22
N GLU A 172 8.23 17.07 12.40
CA GLU A 172 7.16 16.15 12.78
C GLU A 172 7.68 14.76 13.23
N GLY A 173 9.01 14.61 13.29
CA GLY A 173 9.68 13.37 13.72
C GLY A 173 9.88 12.33 12.63
N TYR A 174 9.47 12.57 11.38
CA TYR A 174 9.77 11.65 10.28
C TYR A 174 11.29 11.56 10.05
N GLN A 175 11.79 10.35 9.90
CA GLN A 175 13.21 10.09 9.69
C GLN A 175 13.54 9.71 8.23
N ALA A 176 12.53 9.53 7.40
CA ALA A 176 12.70 9.19 5.98
C ALA A 176 11.59 9.79 5.14
N LEU A 177 11.91 10.07 3.88
CA LEU A 177 10.94 10.51 2.86
C LEU A 177 11.15 9.73 1.55
N LYS A 178 10.03 9.43 0.87
CA LYS A 178 10.01 8.80 -0.45
C LYS A 178 9.50 9.77 -1.49
N VAL A 179 10.21 9.86 -2.62
CA VAL A 179 9.83 10.67 -3.78
C VAL A 179 9.87 9.83 -5.05
N TRP A 180 9.05 10.20 -6.05
CA TRP A 180 9.00 9.55 -7.37
C TRP A 180 9.31 10.53 -8.51
N THR A 181 10.38 11.28 -8.31
CA THR A 181 10.83 12.33 -9.23
C THR A 181 11.37 11.81 -10.58
N LEU A 182 11.40 10.49 -10.78
CA LEU A 182 11.75 9.84 -12.05
C LEU A 182 10.60 9.73 -13.05
N ASP A 183 9.36 9.81 -12.58
CA ASP A 183 8.17 9.50 -13.39
C ASP A 183 8.04 10.37 -14.63
N PHE A 184 8.38 11.67 -14.55
CA PHE A 184 8.35 12.54 -15.73
C PHE A 184 9.24 12.03 -16.87
N ALA A 185 10.35 11.36 -16.55
CA ALA A 185 11.25 10.81 -17.54
C ALA A 185 10.73 9.49 -18.10
N ALA A 186 10.09 8.67 -17.26
CA ALA A 186 9.47 7.41 -17.67
C ALA A 186 8.33 7.62 -18.66
N HIS A 187 7.58 8.72 -18.53
CA HIS A 187 6.46 9.06 -19.42
C HIS A 187 6.85 9.74 -20.74
N LYS A 188 8.13 10.03 -20.95
CA LYS A 188 8.62 10.48 -22.26
C LYS A 188 8.52 9.37 -23.30
N VAL A 189 8.45 9.72 -24.58
CA VAL A 189 8.56 8.75 -25.68
C VAL A 189 9.84 7.94 -25.51
N ASN A 190 9.71 6.62 -25.40
CA ASN A 190 10.80 5.68 -25.08
C ASN A 190 11.48 5.88 -23.72
N GLY A 191 10.89 6.65 -22.80
CA GLY A 191 11.44 6.89 -21.46
C GLY A 191 11.81 5.60 -20.71
N PRO A 192 10.97 4.55 -20.70
CA PRO A 192 11.30 3.25 -20.10
C PRO A 192 12.51 2.56 -20.69
N LEU A 193 12.82 2.81 -21.97
CA LEU A 193 13.93 2.19 -22.71
C LEU A 193 15.19 3.03 -22.68
N HIS A 194 15.06 4.34 -22.51
CA HIS A 194 16.18 5.27 -22.57
C HIS A 194 15.93 6.51 -21.70
N ILE A 195 16.75 6.69 -20.68
CA ILE A 195 16.76 7.92 -19.87
C ILE A 195 18.06 8.70 -20.15
N THR A 196 17.93 10.02 -20.38
CA THR A 196 19.11 10.87 -20.61
C THR A 196 19.84 11.19 -19.31
N GLN A 197 21.11 11.61 -19.43
CA GLN A 197 21.88 12.06 -18.25
C GLN A 197 21.26 13.32 -17.63
N GLU A 198 20.69 14.19 -18.45
CA GLU A 198 19.98 15.40 -18.02
C GLU A 198 18.73 15.05 -17.21
N ASP A 199 17.93 14.07 -17.67
CA ASP A 199 16.75 13.62 -16.96
C ASP A 199 17.09 13.01 -15.60
N VAL A 200 18.14 12.20 -15.52
CA VAL A 200 18.63 11.65 -14.25
C VAL A 200 19.08 12.78 -13.31
N THR A 201 19.85 13.75 -13.82
CA THR A 201 20.32 14.89 -13.03
C THR A 201 19.14 15.69 -12.49
N ARG A 202 18.14 15.99 -13.34
CA ARG A 202 16.92 16.68 -12.94
C ARG A 202 16.12 15.90 -11.89
N ALA A 203 15.95 14.59 -12.09
CA ALA A 203 15.19 13.74 -11.15
C ALA A 203 15.85 13.67 -9.77
N LEU A 204 17.18 13.71 -9.72
CA LEU A 204 17.95 13.60 -8.47
C LEU A 204 18.32 14.96 -7.86
N GLU A 205 17.91 16.06 -8.46
CA GLU A 205 18.19 17.40 -7.92
C GLU A 205 17.64 17.60 -6.50
N PRO A 206 16.45 17.11 -6.12
CA PRO A 206 15.98 17.16 -4.73
C PRO A 206 16.92 16.44 -3.76
N PHE A 207 17.49 15.30 -4.16
CA PHE A 207 18.44 14.54 -3.34
C PHE A 207 19.71 15.35 -3.07
N ARG A 208 20.26 15.99 -4.10
CA ARG A 208 21.43 16.85 -3.98
C ARG A 208 21.19 18.00 -2.99
N GLN A 209 20.07 18.72 -3.16
CA GLN A 209 19.72 19.85 -2.29
C GLN A 209 19.54 19.42 -0.83
N ILE A 210 18.80 18.33 -0.59
CA ILE A 210 18.59 17.82 0.77
C ILE A 210 19.93 17.38 1.41
N ARG A 211 20.79 16.64 0.67
CA ARG A 211 22.09 16.19 1.19
C ARG A 211 23.04 17.36 1.47
N GLU A 212 23.05 18.39 0.63
CA GLU A 212 23.86 19.61 0.86
C GLU A 212 23.39 20.40 2.08
N ALA A 213 22.07 20.50 2.30
CA ALA A 213 21.51 21.30 3.39
C ALA A 213 21.45 20.56 4.73
N LEU A 214 21.13 19.25 4.73
CA LEU A 214 20.79 18.48 5.92
C LEU A 214 21.71 17.28 6.17
N GLY A 215 22.63 16.98 5.26
CA GLY A 215 23.51 15.82 5.38
C GLY A 215 22.70 14.52 5.44
N SER A 216 23.01 13.67 6.41
CA SER A 216 22.35 12.37 6.66
C SER A 216 21.25 12.43 7.72
N ASN A 217 20.75 13.62 8.09
CA ASN A 217 19.73 13.75 9.12
C ASN A 217 18.37 13.16 8.73
N ILE A 218 18.13 12.94 7.45
CA ILE A 218 16.92 12.28 6.94
C ILE A 218 17.29 11.25 5.89
N GLU A 219 16.68 10.09 5.95
CA GLU A 219 16.84 9.04 4.95
C GLU A 219 16.07 9.37 3.67
N LEU A 220 16.64 9.02 2.53
CA LEU A 220 16.08 9.30 1.22
C LEU A 220 15.71 8.00 0.51
N ILE A 221 14.50 7.96 -0.03
CA ILE A 221 13.96 6.84 -0.80
C ILE A 221 13.49 7.37 -2.15
N ILE A 222 13.79 6.64 -3.22
CA ILE A 222 13.27 6.94 -4.55
C ILE A 222 12.43 5.78 -5.04
N ASP A 223 11.30 6.10 -5.67
CA ASP A 223 10.42 5.15 -6.31
C ASP A 223 10.43 5.34 -7.83
N GLY A 224 10.45 4.26 -8.57
CA GLY A 224 10.43 4.22 -10.03
C GLY A 224 9.20 3.52 -10.60
N HIS A 225 8.25 3.08 -9.76
CA HIS A 225 6.96 2.46 -10.15
C HIS A 225 7.08 1.38 -11.24
N GLY A 226 8.21 0.64 -11.27
CA GLY A 226 8.44 -0.42 -12.24
C GLY A 226 8.55 0.02 -13.69
N PHE A 227 8.79 1.29 -13.98
CA PHE A 227 8.73 1.78 -15.35
C PHE A 227 9.93 1.41 -16.21
N PHE A 228 11.14 1.35 -15.64
CA PHE A 228 12.35 1.28 -16.45
C PHE A 228 12.76 -0.14 -16.81
N GLN A 229 13.44 -0.27 -17.96
CA GLN A 229 14.18 -1.48 -18.32
C GLN A 229 15.53 -1.49 -17.61
N LEU A 230 16.25 -2.63 -17.66
CA LEU A 230 17.50 -2.86 -16.92
C LEU A 230 18.57 -1.79 -17.16
N ALA A 231 18.83 -1.42 -18.42
CA ALA A 231 19.90 -0.48 -18.75
C ALA A 231 19.64 0.95 -18.24
N PRO A 232 18.44 1.56 -18.41
CA PRO A 232 18.11 2.84 -17.77
C PRO A 232 18.12 2.77 -16.24
N ALA A 233 17.57 1.69 -15.65
CA ALA A 233 17.57 1.51 -14.20
C ALA A 233 19.00 1.48 -13.62
N LEU A 234 19.95 0.78 -14.27
CA LEU A 234 21.36 0.78 -13.87
C LEU A 234 22.03 2.16 -14.03
N ARG A 235 21.63 2.95 -15.05
CA ARG A 235 22.09 4.34 -15.20
C ARG A 235 21.64 5.21 -14.04
N ILE A 236 20.40 5.07 -13.61
CA ILE A 236 19.83 5.77 -12.45
C ILE A 236 20.55 5.33 -11.18
N ALA A 237 20.66 4.02 -10.95
CA ALA A 237 21.31 3.45 -9.78
C ALA A 237 22.75 3.94 -9.62
N LYS A 238 23.50 4.06 -10.73
CA LYS A 238 24.88 4.58 -10.70
C LYS A 238 24.95 5.99 -10.09
N ARG A 239 23.97 6.86 -10.36
CA ARG A 239 23.94 8.23 -9.82
C ARG A 239 23.42 8.26 -8.38
N LEU A 240 22.50 7.37 -8.03
CA LEU A 240 21.94 7.28 -6.67
C LEU A 240 22.99 6.93 -5.62
N ARG A 241 24.08 6.26 -5.99
CA ARG A 241 25.21 5.94 -5.08
C ARG A 241 25.84 7.18 -4.44
N GLU A 242 25.72 8.35 -5.08
CA GLU A 242 26.26 9.61 -4.59
C GLU A 242 25.49 10.15 -3.37
N TYR A 243 24.27 9.64 -3.11
CA TYR A 243 23.35 10.22 -2.13
C TYR A 243 23.12 9.35 -0.88
N ASP A 244 23.75 8.17 -0.77
CA ASP A 244 23.56 7.26 0.36
C ASP A 244 22.07 7.08 0.71
N ILE A 245 21.32 6.50 -0.24
CA ILE A 245 19.87 6.33 -0.11
C ILE A 245 19.53 5.09 0.74
N LEU A 246 18.38 5.14 1.43
CA LEU A 246 17.88 4.02 2.21
C LEU A 246 17.52 2.83 1.32
N TRP A 247 16.78 3.07 0.22
CA TRP A 247 16.59 2.13 -0.89
C TRP A 247 16.08 2.82 -2.16
N ALA A 248 16.25 2.14 -3.29
CA ALA A 248 15.53 2.43 -4.52
C ALA A 248 14.42 1.40 -4.69
N GLU A 249 13.18 1.89 -4.81
CA GLU A 249 11.98 1.10 -4.95
C GLU A 249 11.59 0.99 -6.41
N ASP A 250 11.33 -0.23 -6.85
CA ASP A 250 10.76 -0.54 -8.17
C ASP A 250 11.31 0.29 -9.34
N LEU A 251 12.64 0.51 -9.40
CA LEU A 251 13.24 1.17 -10.57
C LEU A 251 13.00 0.37 -11.84
N LEU A 252 12.91 -0.95 -11.72
CA LEU A 252 12.82 -1.91 -12.82
C LEU A 252 11.43 -2.54 -12.84
N ARG A 253 10.97 -2.90 -14.04
CA ARG A 253 9.79 -3.76 -14.19
C ARG A 253 9.94 -5.05 -13.37
N VAL A 254 8.89 -5.40 -12.65
CA VAL A 254 8.92 -6.49 -11.65
C VAL A 254 8.48 -7.85 -12.21
N ASP A 255 8.10 -7.93 -13.47
CA ASP A 255 7.58 -9.12 -14.14
C ASP A 255 8.65 -10.16 -14.54
N CYS A 256 9.93 -9.87 -14.31
CA CYS A 256 11.02 -10.80 -14.55
C CYS A 256 12.01 -10.84 -13.38
N VAL A 257 11.86 -11.83 -12.52
CA VAL A 257 12.65 -11.95 -11.29
C VAL A 257 14.15 -12.14 -11.54
N ASP A 258 14.55 -12.81 -12.63
CA ASP A 258 15.97 -12.97 -12.97
C ASP A 258 16.60 -11.62 -13.33
N THR A 259 15.85 -10.75 -14.02
CA THR A 259 16.32 -9.39 -14.33
C THR A 259 16.37 -8.51 -13.07
N LEU A 260 15.45 -8.68 -12.13
CA LEU A 260 15.51 -8.03 -10.81
C LEU A 260 16.75 -8.47 -10.02
N SER A 261 17.09 -9.77 -10.04
CA SER A 261 18.30 -10.30 -9.41
C SER A 261 19.58 -9.70 -10.03
N ASP A 262 19.63 -9.66 -11.35
CA ASP A 262 20.72 -9.00 -12.11
C ASP A 262 20.86 -7.52 -11.75
N PHE A 263 19.73 -6.82 -11.63
CA PHE A 263 19.71 -5.41 -11.25
C PHE A 263 20.24 -5.23 -9.84
N ARG A 264 19.73 -5.97 -8.85
CA ARG A 264 20.19 -5.88 -7.46
C ARG A 264 21.70 -6.09 -7.36
N GLU A 265 22.25 -7.12 -8.03
CA GLU A 265 23.68 -7.40 -8.02
C GLU A 265 24.52 -6.24 -8.59
N LYS A 266 24.05 -5.65 -9.71
CA LYS A 266 24.81 -4.62 -10.46
C LYS A 266 24.57 -3.20 -9.94
N ALA A 267 23.44 -2.94 -9.31
CA ALA A 267 23.04 -1.60 -8.87
C ALA A 267 23.94 -1.03 -7.77
N GLN A 268 24.41 -1.87 -6.85
CA GLN A 268 25.25 -1.47 -5.71
C GLN A 268 24.61 -0.39 -4.82
N ILE A 269 23.31 -0.43 -4.70
CA ILE A 269 22.45 0.36 -3.79
C ILE A 269 21.43 -0.61 -3.22
N PRO A 270 20.84 -0.35 -2.05
CA PRO A 270 19.74 -1.17 -1.55
C PRO A 270 18.51 -1.11 -2.48
N VAL A 271 17.90 -2.25 -2.73
CA VAL A 271 16.75 -2.41 -3.66
C VAL A 271 15.53 -2.92 -2.90
N ALA A 272 14.41 -2.21 -3.03
CA ALA A 272 13.10 -2.67 -2.53
C ALA A 272 12.18 -3.06 -3.69
N VAL A 273 11.47 -4.17 -3.54
CA VAL A 273 10.41 -4.65 -4.44
C VAL A 273 9.36 -5.42 -3.64
N SER A 274 8.14 -5.46 -3.98
CA SER A 274 7.31 -4.60 -4.81
C SER A 274 5.88 -4.70 -4.29
N GLU A 275 5.21 -3.57 -4.16
CA GLU A 275 3.77 -3.55 -3.93
C GLU A 275 2.98 -4.11 -5.12
N MET A 276 3.59 -4.09 -6.32
CA MET A 276 2.94 -4.55 -7.56
C MET A 276 2.90 -6.08 -7.71
N PHE A 277 3.49 -6.84 -6.80
CA PHE A 277 3.39 -8.29 -6.82
C PHE A 277 1.95 -8.76 -6.55
N ASN A 278 1.55 -9.78 -7.28
CA ASN A 278 0.17 -10.27 -7.32
C ASN A 278 0.02 -11.64 -6.64
N GLY A 279 0.64 -11.82 -5.49
CA GLY A 279 0.48 -13.03 -4.71
C GLY A 279 1.79 -13.59 -4.15
N PRO A 280 1.70 -14.61 -3.29
CA PRO A 280 2.83 -15.10 -2.52
C PRO A 280 3.96 -15.72 -3.36
N ASP A 281 3.65 -16.23 -4.55
CA ASP A 281 4.65 -16.84 -5.42
C ASP A 281 5.66 -15.85 -5.97
N ASP A 282 5.25 -14.61 -6.23
CA ASP A 282 6.17 -13.57 -6.71
C ASP A 282 7.19 -13.23 -5.62
N TYR A 283 6.75 -13.15 -4.35
CA TYR A 283 7.64 -12.95 -3.20
C TYR A 283 8.57 -14.14 -2.97
N ARG A 284 8.03 -15.38 -3.08
CA ARG A 284 8.84 -16.59 -2.95
C ARG A 284 9.96 -16.62 -3.98
N LEU A 285 9.65 -16.39 -5.24
CA LEU A 285 10.63 -16.35 -6.33
C LEU A 285 11.67 -15.23 -6.12
N THR A 286 11.23 -14.05 -5.71
CA THR A 286 12.11 -12.90 -5.39
C THR A 286 13.10 -13.24 -4.29
N LEU A 287 12.65 -13.89 -3.23
CA LEU A 287 13.49 -14.30 -2.10
C LEU A 287 14.46 -15.43 -2.50
N GLU A 288 13.99 -16.47 -3.20
CA GLU A 288 14.82 -17.57 -3.70
C GLU A 288 15.94 -17.09 -4.63
N LYS A 289 15.65 -16.10 -5.47
CA LYS A 289 16.61 -15.50 -6.41
C LYS A 289 17.45 -14.36 -5.81
N ARG A 290 17.19 -14.00 -4.54
CA ARG A 290 17.85 -12.86 -3.87
C ARG A 290 17.74 -11.57 -4.69
N ALA A 291 16.56 -11.30 -5.22
CA ALA A 291 16.31 -10.20 -6.14
C ALA A 291 16.00 -8.86 -5.44
N ALA A 292 16.00 -8.84 -4.10
CA ALA A 292 15.70 -7.64 -3.30
C ALA A 292 16.47 -7.64 -1.98
N ASP A 293 16.71 -6.44 -1.43
CA ASP A 293 17.19 -6.21 -0.06
C ASP A 293 16.04 -5.96 0.91
N PHE A 294 14.92 -5.44 0.40
CA PHE A 294 13.65 -5.28 1.10
C PHE A 294 12.52 -5.82 0.23
N VAL A 295 11.55 -6.50 0.82
CA VAL A 295 10.29 -6.81 0.13
C VAL A 295 9.19 -5.89 0.62
N MET A 296 8.43 -5.35 -0.34
CA MET A 296 7.35 -4.42 -0.09
C MET A 296 6.01 -5.12 -0.27
N ILE A 297 5.07 -4.91 0.65
CA ILE A 297 3.78 -5.62 0.64
C ILE A 297 2.64 -4.62 0.78
N ASP A 298 1.71 -4.62 -0.20
CA ASP A 298 0.39 -4.02 0.00
C ASP A 298 -0.59 -5.08 0.49
N PRO A 299 -1.08 -4.99 1.73
CA PRO A 299 -1.97 -5.99 2.29
C PRO A 299 -3.27 -6.19 1.51
N THR A 300 -3.78 -5.14 0.86
CA THR A 300 -5.04 -5.18 0.13
C THR A 300 -4.89 -5.63 -1.33
N TRP A 301 -3.64 -5.85 -1.78
CA TRP A 301 -3.36 -6.34 -3.14
C TRP A 301 -2.91 -7.79 -3.16
N VAL A 302 -2.35 -8.29 -2.06
CA VAL A 302 -1.63 -9.57 -2.02
C VAL A 302 -2.46 -10.73 -1.44
N GLY A 303 -3.68 -10.49 -1.02
CA GLY A 303 -4.55 -11.52 -0.43
C GLY A 303 -4.90 -11.29 1.05
N GLY A 304 -4.85 -10.05 1.52
CA GLY A 304 -5.27 -9.65 2.86
C GLY A 304 -4.25 -9.94 3.96
N ILE A 305 -4.72 -9.89 5.19
CA ILE A 305 -3.93 -10.16 6.40
C ILE A 305 -3.31 -11.57 6.37
N SER A 306 -4.10 -12.55 5.93
CA SER A 306 -3.67 -13.95 5.86
C SER A 306 -2.39 -14.12 5.04
N GLN A 307 -2.35 -13.55 3.82
CA GLN A 307 -1.17 -13.67 2.98
C GLN A 307 -0.05 -12.71 3.36
N THR A 308 -0.36 -11.49 3.78
CA THR A 308 0.65 -10.54 4.30
C THR A 308 1.45 -11.18 5.43
N ARG A 309 0.77 -11.82 6.38
CA ARG A 309 1.43 -12.58 7.47
C ARG A 309 2.33 -13.70 6.95
N ASN A 310 1.85 -14.49 5.97
CA ASN A 310 2.58 -15.61 5.42
C ASN A 310 3.85 -15.15 4.69
N ILE A 311 3.74 -14.09 3.87
CA ILE A 311 4.87 -13.51 3.13
C ILE A 311 5.89 -12.90 4.11
N THR A 312 5.43 -12.18 5.13
CA THR A 312 6.30 -11.60 6.17
C THR A 312 7.10 -12.68 6.89
N ARG A 313 6.47 -13.80 7.24
CA ARG A 313 7.16 -14.96 7.84
C ARG A 313 8.13 -15.63 6.86
N LEU A 314 7.76 -15.75 5.60
CA LEU A 314 8.65 -16.28 4.58
C LEU A 314 9.92 -15.40 4.44
N ALA A 315 9.76 -14.09 4.33
CA ALA A 315 10.86 -13.13 4.24
C ALA A 315 11.80 -13.23 5.46
N GLN A 316 11.26 -13.48 6.65
CA GLN A 316 12.03 -13.69 7.87
C GLN A 316 13.02 -14.85 7.76
N PHE A 317 12.62 -15.98 7.15
CA PHE A 317 13.50 -17.13 6.94
C PHE A 317 14.66 -16.86 5.97
N TYR A 318 14.49 -15.86 5.09
CA TYR A 318 15.54 -15.40 4.17
C TYR A 318 16.35 -14.24 4.75
N ASN A 319 16.08 -13.77 5.97
CA ASN A 319 16.67 -12.58 6.59
C ASN A 319 16.46 -11.30 5.74
N VAL A 320 15.34 -11.20 5.06
CA VAL A 320 14.97 -10.03 4.27
C VAL A 320 13.93 -9.22 5.04
N PRO A 321 14.19 -7.94 5.34
CA PRO A 321 13.22 -7.08 5.99
C PRO A 321 12.04 -6.76 5.06
N VAL A 322 10.89 -6.50 5.69
CA VAL A 322 9.64 -6.16 5.02
C VAL A 322 9.33 -4.68 5.24
N VAL A 323 8.77 -4.05 4.23
CA VAL A 323 8.18 -2.73 4.26
C VAL A 323 6.70 -2.86 3.92
N MET A 324 5.82 -2.23 4.68
CA MET A 324 4.40 -2.21 4.38
C MET A 324 4.09 -0.97 3.53
N HIS A 325 3.50 -1.22 2.36
CA HIS A 325 3.05 -0.19 1.44
C HIS A 325 1.75 0.47 1.91
N ASP A 326 1.60 1.76 1.69
CA ASP A 326 0.33 2.50 1.80
C ASP A 326 0.35 3.77 0.94
N CYS A 327 -0.49 3.80 -0.04
CA CYS A 327 -0.93 4.99 -0.77
C CYS A 327 -2.41 4.86 -1.14
N THR A 328 -3.14 3.97 -0.50
CA THR A 328 -4.39 3.43 -1.00
C THR A 328 -5.56 3.68 -0.08
N GLY A 329 -5.49 3.31 1.20
CA GLY A 329 -6.62 3.55 2.09
C GLY A 329 -6.31 3.29 3.56
N PRO A 330 -7.18 3.77 4.47
CA PRO A 330 -6.90 3.71 5.91
C PRO A 330 -6.82 2.29 6.47
N LEU A 331 -7.55 1.32 5.92
CA LEU A 331 -7.48 -0.06 6.40
C LEU A 331 -6.24 -0.78 5.85
N THR A 332 -5.72 -0.39 4.68
CA THR A 332 -4.43 -0.86 4.18
C THR A 332 -3.31 -0.49 5.14
N LEU A 333 -3.25 0.80 5.51
CA LEU A 333 -2.28 1.28 6.50
C LEU A 333 -2.42 0.55 7.84
N LEU A 334 -3.64 0.47 8.40
CA LEU A 334 -3.87 -0.18 9.69
C LEU A 334 -3.55 -1.68 9.64
N THR A 335 -3.86 -2.35 8.54
CA THR A 335 -3.48 -3.76 8.34
C THR A 335 -1.97 -3.93 8.37
N GLY A 336 -1.23 -3.07 7.66
CA GLY A 336 0.22 -3.03 7.72
C GLY A 336 0.73 -2.84 9.14
N VAL A 337 0.13 -1.92 9.89
CA VAL A 337 0.46 -1.65 11.31
C VAL A 337 0.20 -2.88 12.20
N HIS A 338 -0.93 -3.58 12.03
CA HIS A 338 -1.23 -4.79 12.79
C HIS A 338 -0.23 -5.92 12.51
N VAL A 339 0.11 -6.15 11.24
CA VAL A 339 1.12 -7.16 10.89
C VAL A 339 2.50 -6.75 11.40
N ALA A 340 2.89 -5.48 11.25
CA ALA A 340 4.15 -4.96 11.76
C ALA A 340 4.25 -5.08 13.28
N ALA A 341 3.18 -4.77 14.02
CA ALA A 341 3.15 -4.88 15.48
C ALA A 341 3.44 -6.32 15.96
N SER A 342 3.04 -7.34 15.19
CA SER A 342 3.21 -8.75 15.51
C SER A 342 4.43 -9.42 14.86
N SER A 343 5.29 -8.66 14.17
CA SER A 343 6.39 -9.20 13.35
C SER A 343 7.74 -8.62 13.75
N ASN A 344 8.78 -9.48 13.67
CA ASN A 344 10.16 -9.11 14.00
C ASN A 344 10.93 -8.47 12.84
N ASN A 345 10.45 -8.65 11.60
CA ASN A 345 11.18 -8.28 10.39
C ASN A 345 10.48 -7.20 9.54
N VAL A 346 9.40 -6.59 10.04
CA VAL A 346 8.84 -5.40 9.41
C VAL A 346 9.62 -4.18 9.90
N ALA A 347 10.34 -3.55 8.96
CA ALA A 347 11.24 -2.44 9.26
C ALA A 347 10.53 -1.08 9.25
N TRP A 348 9.61 -0.89 8.28
CA TRP A 348 8.94 0.37 8.03
C TRP A 348 7.49 0.16 7.59
N GLN A 349 6.65 1.15 7.89
CA GLN A 349 5.34 1.36 7.31
C GLN A 349 5.37 2.62 6.47
N GLU A 350 4.89 2.56 5.24
CA GLU A 350 4.62 3.75 4.44
C GLU A 350 3.44 4.53 4.97
N SER A 351 3.47 5.85 4.84
CA SER A 351 2.31 6.71 5.08
C SER A 351 2.41 7.99 4.24
N LEU A 352 1.26 8.60 3.98
CA LEU A 352 1.18 9.93 3.36
C LEU A 352 0.50 10.88 4.33
N ARG A 353 1.21 11.92 4.78
CA ARG A 353 0.62 12.88 5.73
C ARG A 353 -0.61 13.61 5.17
N ALA A 354 -0.68 13.79 3.84
CA ALA A 354 -1.87 14.32 3.17
C ALA A 354 -3.09 13.39 3.34
N HIS A 355 -2.90 12.08 3.16
CA HIS A 355 -3.96 11.08 3.37
C HIS A 355 -4.39 11.03 4.84
N LEU A 356 -3.44 10.92 5.75
CA LEU A 356 -3.70 10.88 7.19
C LEU A 356 -4.52 12.07 7.71
N ARG A 357 -4.29 13.28 7.15
CA ARG A 357 -4.90 14.51 7.67
C ARG A 357 -6.09 15.01 6.89
N ILE A 358 -6.22 14.63 5.62
CA ILE A 358 -7.25 15.18 4.72
C ILE A 358 -8.22 14.10 4.25
N LEU A 359 -7.74 12.93 3.80
CA LEU A 359 -8.59 11.93 3.16
C LEU A 359 -9.14 10.92 4.15
N TYR A 360 -8.30 10.30 4.97
CA TYR A 360 -8.71 9.24 5.90
C TYR A 360 -9.72 9.69 6.95
N PRO A 361 -9.67 10.93 7.51
CA PRO A 361 -10.70 11.41 8.43
C PRO A 361 -12.10 11.55 7.82
N GLN A 362 -12.22 11.52 6.48
CA GLN A 362 -13.50 11.52 5.78
C GLN A 362 -14.04 10.10 5.53
N LEU A 363 -13.28 9.07 5.89
CA LEU A 363 -13.61 7.67 5.61
C LEU A 363 -13.89 6.86 6.87
N ILE A 364 -13.12 7.07 7.94
CA ILE A 364 -13.15 6.28 9.18
C ILE A 364 -13.46 7.14 10.41
N ASP A 365 -13.99 6.49 11.44
CA ASP A 365 -14.46 7.10 12.69
C ASP A 365 -13.31 7.41 13.68
N HIS A 366 -12.08 7.07 13.35
CA HIS A 366 -10.92 7.25 14.23
C HIS A 366 -9.74 7.85 13.47
N GLN A 367 -9.01 8.77 14.11
CA GLN A 367 -7.81 9.36 13.53
C GLN A 367 -6.60 8.47 13.77
N ILE A 368 -5.83 8.22 12.71
CA ILE A 368 -4.55 7.51 12.80
C ILE A 368 -3.47 8.49 13.20
N GLU A 369 -2.84 8.26 14.34
CA GLU A 369 -1.85 9.16 14.91
C GLU A 369 -0.43 8.76 14.55
N VAL A 370 0.34 9.74 14.09
CA VAL A 370 1.80 9.66 13.93
C VAL A 370 2.45 10.56 14.98
N VAL A 371 3.23 9.96 15.85
CA VAL A 371 3.96 10.66 16.92
C VAL A 371 5.45 10.36 16.75
N ASP A 372 6.24 11.39 16.62
CA ASP A 372 7.70 11.29 16.44
C ASP A 372 8.08 10.30 15.31
N GLY A 373 7.42 10.41 14.14
CA GLY A 373 7.65 9.56 12.97
C GLY A 373 7.27 8.10 13.18
N ARG A 374 6.37 7.82 14.13
CA ARG A 374 5.90 6.45 14.44
C ARG A 374 4.38 6.40 14.54
N ILE A 375 3.79 5.41 13.89
CA ILE A 375 2.36 5.14 13.98
C ILE A 375 2.08 4.36 15.27
N GLN A 376 1.08 4.81 16.03
CA GLN A 376 0.63 4.12 17.24
C GLN A 376 -0.19 2.89 16.87
N ILE A 377 0.02 1.76 17.55
CA ILE A 377 -0.73 0.53 17.26
C ILE A 377 -2.16 0.63 17.80
N PRO A 378 -3.17 0.22 17.02
CA PRO A 378 -4.56 0.20 17.46
C PRO A 378 -4.74 -0.71 18.68
N GLN A 379 -5.54 -0.24 19.65
CA GLN A 379 -5.84 -0.99 20.88
C GLN A 379 -7.27 -1.57 20.88
N SER A 380 -8.14 -1.03 20.05
CA SER A 380 -9.53 -1.49 19.94
C SER A 380 -9.63 -2.86 19.25
N PRO A 381 -10.69 -3.66 19.53
CA PRO A 381 -10.92 -4.92 18.87
C PRO A 381 -10.98 -4.80 17.33
N GLY A 382 -10.60 -5.86 16.64
CA GLY A 382 -10.57 -5.88 15.17
C GLY A 382 -9.43 -5.04 14.61
N LEU A 383 -9.71 -4.35 13.51
CA LEU A 383 -8.81 -3.35 12.90
C LEU A 383 -8.77 -2.04 13.69
N GLY A 384 -9.70 -1.87 14.64
CA GLY A 384 -9.72 -0.72 15.55
C GLY A 384 -10.46 0.51 15.03
N VAL A 385 -11.11 0.43 13.88
CA VAL A 385 -11.88 1.52 13.26
C VAL A 385 -13.12 0.99 12.56
N ALA A 386 -14.08 1.88 12.26
CA ALA A 386 -15.23 1.58 11.42
C ALA A 386 -15.36 2.63 10.30
N TRP A 387 -15.98 2.21 9.19
CA TRP A 387 -16.36 3.13 8.12
C TRP A 387 -17.44 4.10 8.60
N LEU A 388 -17.33 5.35 8.20
CA LEU A 388 -18.39 6.34 8.42
C LEU A 388 -19.71 5.87 7.78
N PRO A 389 -20.85 5.93 8.50
CA PRO A 389 -22.12 5.38 8.02
C PRO A 389 -22.60 5.96 6.70
N GLU A 390 -22.40 7.25 6.47
CA GLU A 390 -22.81 7.99 5.28
C GLU A 390 -22.18 7.50 3.97
N LEU A 391 -21.07 6.78 4.06
CA LEU A 391 -20.40 6.19 2.90
C LEU A 391 -21.20 5.03 2.29
N PHE A 392 -22.11 4.42 3.08
CA PHE A 392 -22.92 3.26 2.67
C PHE A 392 -24.40 3.57 2.52
N GLU A 393 -24.75 4.83 2.24
CA GLU A 393 -26.14 5.21 1.99
C GLU A 393 -26.60 4.71 0.61
N PRO A 394 -27.75 3.99 0.53
CA PRO A 394 -28.31 3.55 -0.73
C PRO A 394 -28.53 4.71 -1.72
N GLY A 395 -28.11 4.49 -2.98
CA GLY A 395 -28.19 5.48 -4.05
C GLY A 395 -27.05 6.50 -4.08
N LYS A 396 -26.09 6.40 -3.17
CA LYS A 396 -24.84 7.18 -3.16
C LYS A 396 -23.61 6.27 -3.34
N ASN A 397 -22.49 6.84 -3.72
CA ASN A 397 -21.17 6.20 -3.67
C ASN A 397 -21.11 4.80 -4.34
N GLN A 398 -21.86 4.58 -5.43
CA GLN A 398 -21.97 3.28 -6.12
C GLN A 398 -22.28 2.12 -5.16
N TYR A 399 -23.11 2.39 -4.16
CA TYR A 399 -23.49 1.42 -3.14
C TYR A 399 -24.13 0.16 -3.75
N ARG A 400 -23.65 -1.00 -3.33
CA ARG A 400 -24.26 -2.30 -3.63
C ARG A 400 -24.38 -3.14 -2.36
N ALA A 401 -25.40 -3.98 -2.30
CA ALA A 401 -25.58 -4.93 -1.21
C ALA A 401 -26.10 -6.28 -1.73
N THR A 402 -25.57 -7.36 -1.15
CA THR A 402 -26.09 -8.72 -1.26
C THR A 402 -26.41 -9.23 0.13
N GLN A 403 -27.61 -9.76 0.33
CA GLN A 403 -28.08 -10.23 1.64
C GLN A 403 -28.85 -11.55 1.51
N LEU A 404 -28.90 -12.31 2.59
CA LEU A 404 -29.80 -13.47 2.69
C LEU A 404 -31.26 -13.02 2.59
N PRO A 405 -32.12 -13.83 1.95
CA PRO A 405 -33.56 -13.55 1.86
C PRO A 405 -34.21 -13.37 3.23
#